data_791ad2b4a5ea1203698b4022d519f5ca
#
_entry.id   791ad2b4a5ea1203698b4022d519f5ca
#
_cell.length_a   1.000
_cell.length_b   1.000
_cell.length_c   1.000
_cell.angle_alpha   90.00
_cell.angle_beta   90.00
_cell.angle_gamma   90.00
#
_symmetry.space_group_name_H-M   'P 1'
#
loop_
_entity.id
_entity.type
_entity.pdbx_description
1 polymer ?
#
loop_
_entity_poly.entity_id
_entity_poly.type
_entity_poly.pdbx_seq_one_letter_code
_entity_poly.pdbx_strand_id
1 'polypeptide(L)'
;MPLGYAIPVPLFHYGAFQPLWQQPGLIQAGPAMGTPPNVEALVAALQQRGFDRRAVLLHYIDPFMLRSAPLRGLRQWHGPRLLACGDLHHGNSPIETLAAYLEAEPHDAVLLTFNPALVVEVRKRLRVPVRSLPPTFFRYPSAVPVERPLLQLLHVGSLGPHHPRRRELVAGLQTRGRLPFRHVSTSSPEEAAALYAQHALVLNVPLNHDLNHRFFEVMAAGVPQVVFGDPGLVGEHRALAERPDVFWASSLEELEELVLGLFAEPDWLRAISVPPPPYWELKDLLKAAFAP
;
A
#
# COMPACT_ATOMS: atom_id res chain seq x y z
N MET A 1 -0.83 -26.00 13.44
CA MET A 1 -1.69 -26.78 12.52
C MET A 1 -1.16 -26.58 11.12
N PRO A 2 -1.03 -27.61 10.28
CA PRO A 2 -0.75 -27.35 8.87
C PRO A 2 -1.98 -26.67 8.29
N LEU A 3 -1.84 -25.40 7.90
CA LEU A 3 -2.84 -24.67 7.15
C LEU A 3 -2.96 -25.36 5.78
N GLY A 4 -3.94 -26.25 5.65
CA GLY A 4 -4.19 -26.95 4.39
C GLY A 4 -4.61 -25.95 3.31
N TYR A 5 -3.77 -25.75 2.33
CA TYR A 5 -3.90 -24.75 1.25
C TYR A 5 -5.00 -25.07 0.22
N ALA A 6 -5.88 -26.01 0.52
CA ALA A 6 -7.01 -26.38 -0.35
C ALA A 6 -8.29 -25.55 -0.08
N ILE A 7 -8.33 -24.76 0.99
CA ILE A 7 -9.52 -23.98 1.36
C ILE A 7 -9.34 -22.54 0.91
N PRO A 8 -10.23 -22.00 0.06
CA PRO A 8 -10.17 -20.61 -0.35
C PRO A 8 -10.19 -19.65 0.85
N VAL A 9 -9.36 -18.61 0.80
CA VAL A 9 -9.26 -17.57 1.82
C VAL A 9 -10.14 -16.39 1.43
N PRO A 10 -11.22 -16.10 2.17
CA PRO A 10 -12.02 -14.91 1.96
C PRO A 10 -11.22 -13.65 2.25
N LEU A 11 -11.18 -12.72 1.30
CA LEU A 11 -10.78 -11.34 1.49
C LEU A 11 -12.03 -10.47 1.50
N PHE A 12 -12.38 -9.92 2.65
CA PHE A 12 -13.45 -8.94 2.76
C PHE A 12 -12.87 -7.53 2.72
N HIS A 13 -13.29 -6.71 1.75
CA HIS A 13 -12.88 -5.32 1.59
C HIS A 13 -14.02 -4.45 1.06
N TYR A 14 -13.88 -3.12 1.14
CA TYR A 14 -14.98 -2.16 0.88
C TYR A 14 -14.99 -1.61 -0.54
N GLY A 15 -13.86 -1.63 -1.23
CA GLY A 15 -13.72 -1.16 -2.60
C GLY A 15 -14.32 -2.12 -3.64
N ALA A 16 -14.31 -1.70 -4.89
CA ALA A 16 -14.58 -2.59 -6.02
C ALA A 16 -13.52 -3.70 -6.10
N PHE A 17 -13.79 -4.70 -6.94
CA PHE A 17 -12.82 -5.75 -7.22
C PHE A 17 -11.43 -5.15 -7.52
N GLN A 18 -10.41 -5.64 -6.82
CA GLN A 18 -9.05 -5.16 -6.95
C GLN A 18 -8.18 -6.20 -7.67
N PRO A 19 -7.74 -5.93 -8.91
CA PRO A 19 -6.82 -6.80 -9.62
C PRO A 19 -5.52 -7.03 -8.85
N LEU A 20 -5.05 -6.02 -8.10
CA LEU A 20 -3.85 -6.11 -7.27
C LEU A 20 -3.93 -7.20 -6.20
N TRP A 21 -5.14 -7.60 -5.77
CA TRP A 21 -5.39 -8.66 -4.80
C TRP A 21 -5.54 -10.05 -5.45
N GLN A 22 -5.37 -10.18 -6.76
CA GLN A 22 -5.51 -11.47 -7.41
C GLN A 22 -4.37 -12.43 -7.02
N GLN A 23 -4.70 -13.38 -6.17
CA GLN A 23 -3.81 -14.46 -5.79
C GLN A 23 -4.54 -15.80 -5.85
N PRO A 24 -3.87 -16.91 -6.19
CA PRO A 24 -4.46 -18.24 -6.10
C PRO A 24 -4.99 -18.52 -4.69
N GLY A 25 -6.21 -18.98 -4.60
CA GLY A 25 -6.85 -19.29 -3.32
C GLY A 25 -7.45 -18.10 -2.58
N LEU A 26 -7.38 -16.86 -3.09
CA LEU A 26 -8.03 -15.70 -2.51
C LEU A 26 -9.39 -15.43 -3.17
N ILE A 27 -10.46 -15.27 -2.36
CA ILE A 27 -11.80 -14.94 -2.85
C ILE A 27 -12.21 -13.58 -2.32
N GLN A 28 -12.36 -12.59 -3.22
CA GLN A 28 -12.78 -11.24 -2.83
C GLN A 28 -14.28 -11.15 -2.60
N ALA A 29 -14.68 -10.45 -1.55
CA ALA A 29 -16.06 -10.10 -1.21
C ALA A 29 -16.10 -8.73 -0.53
N GLY A 30 -17.26 -8.08 -0.54
CA GLY A 30 -17.44 -6.81 0.16
C GLY A 30 -18.62 -5.99 -0.37
N PRO A 31 -18.93 -4.83 0.25
CA PRO A 31 -20.09 -4.01 -0.08
C PRO A 31 -20.14 -3.56 -1.53
N ALA A 32 -19.03 -3.12 -2.10
CA ALA A 32 -18.96 -2.72 -3.51
C ALA A 32 -19.18 -3.88 -4.50
N MET A 33 -19.10 -5.12 -4.02
CA MET A 33 -19.38 -6.35 -4.77
C MET A 33 -20.73 -6.99 -4.36
N GLY A 34 -21.59 -6.25 -3.66
CA GLY A 34 -22.91 -6.69 -3.25
C GLY A 34 -22.97 -7.54 -1.98
N THR A 35 -21.85 -7.70 -1.25
CA THR A 35 -21.83 -8.43 0.02
C THR A 35 -21.92 -7.45 1.19
N PRO A 36 -23.01 -7.39 1.95
CA PRO A 36 -23.14 -6.51 3.12
C PRO A 36 -22.06 -6.78 4.19
N PRO A 37 -21.72 -5.78 5.03
CA PRO A 37 -20.64 -5.90 6.01
C PRO A 37 -21.07 -6.66 7.27
N ASN A 38 -21.51 -7.89 7.09
CA ASN A 38 -21.76 -8.83 8.18
C ASN A 38 -21.36 -10.27 7.79
N VAL A 39 -20.99 -11.06 8.77
CA VAL A 39 -20.46 -12.42 8.57
C VAL A 39 -21.49 -13.36 7.97
N GLU A 40 -22.78 -13.23 8.28
CA GLU A 40 -23.83 -14.06 7.70
C GLU A 40 -23.95 -13.85 6.19
N ALA A 41 -23.99 -12.56 5.75
CA ALA A 41 -24.03 -12.22 4.34
C ALA A 41 -22.73 -12.65 3.62
N LEU A 42 -21.58 -12.53 4.27
CA LEU A 42 -20.31 -13.00 3.74
C LEU A 42 -20.33 -14.51 3.50
N VAL A 43 -20.82 -15.27 4.49
CA VAL A 43 -20.97 -16.72 4.39
C VAL A 43 -21.91 -17.09 3.25
N ALA A 44 -23.08 -16.45 3.17
CA ALA A 44 -24.05 -16.70 2.10
C ALA A 44 -23.47 -16.41 0.70
N ALA A 45 -22.76 -15.29 0.54
CA ALA A 45 -22.12 -14.92 -0.73
C ALA A 45 -21.03 -15.90 -1.17
N LEU A 46 -20.36 -16.57 -0.23
CA LEU A 46 -19.25 -17.48 -0.50
C LEU A 46 -19.66 -18.96 -0.53
N GLN A 47 -20.89 -19.28 -0.13
CA GLN A 47 -21.34 -20.65 0.07
C GLN A 47 -21.18 -21.53 -1.18
N GLN A 48 -21.35 -20.96 -2.37
CA GLN A 48 -21.20 -21.67 -3.65
C GLN A 48 -19.74 -21.72 -4.17
N ARG A 49 -18.78 -21.13 -3.43
CA ARG A 49 -17.38 -20.99 -3.86
C ARG A 49 -16.43 -21.96 -3.15
N GLY A 50 -16.94 -23.03 -2.54
CA GLY A 50 -16.13 -24.04 -1.84
C GLY A 50 -15.47 -23.53 -0.55
N PHE A 51 -16.07 -22.53 0.07
CA PHE A 51 -15.60 -21.87 1.26
C PHE A 51 -15.95 -22.65 2.56
N ASP A 52 -15.09 -22.56 3.56
CA ASP A 52 -15.31 -23.10 4.91
C ASP A 52 -15.09 -21.98 5.95
N ARG A 53 -16.01 -21.86 6.93
CA ARG A 53 -15.90 -20.90 8.05
C ARG A 53 -14.67 -21.10 8.93
N ARG A 54 -13.94 -22.19 8.80
CA ARG A 54 -12.66 -22.46 9.46
C ARG A 54 -11.47 -21.90 8.69
N ALA A 55 -11.67 -21.40 7.48
CA ALA A 55 -10.63 -20.72 6.73
C ALA A 55 -10.17 -19.45 7.44
N VAL A 56 -8.97 -18.99 7.13
CA VAL A 56 -8.51 -17.67 7.57
C VAL A 56 -9.36 -16.60 6.89
N LEU A 57 -9.96 -15.71 7.65
CA LEU A 57 -10.59 -14.51 7.11
C LEU A 57 -9.56 -13.39 7.04
N LEU A 58 -9.30 -12.88 5.85
CA LEU A 58 -8.54 -11.67 5.63
C LEU A 58 -9.53 -10.50 5.50
N HIS A 59 -9.52 -9.58 6.48
CA HIS A 59 -10.36 -8.39 6.48
C HIS A 59 -9.48 -7.17 6.21
N TYR A 60 -9.60 -6.56 5.03
CA TYR A 60 -8.90 -5.32 4.68
C TYR A 60 -9.81 -4.12 4.90
N ILE A 61 -9.35 -3.15 5.67
CA ILE A 61 -10.10 -1.94 5.97
C ILE A 61 -9.21 -0.74 6.28
N ASP A 62 -9.61 0.43 5.77
CA ASP A 62 -9.13 1.71 6.27
C ASP A 62 -9.96 2.09 7.51
N PRO A 63 -9.35 2.45 8.65
CA PRO A 63 -10.07 2.68 9.91
C PRO A 63 -11.21 3.70 9.84
N PHE A 64 -11.14 4.68 8.94
CA PHE A 64 -12.24 5.65 8.77
C PHE A 64 -13.54 4.99 8.31
N MET A 65 -13.47 3.87 7.58
CA MET A 65 -14.64 3.11 7.14
C MET A 65 -15.35 2.39 8.29
N LEU A 66 -14.64 2.10 9.39
CA LEU A 66 -15.22 1.45 10.58
C LEU A 66 -16.34 2.24 11.22
N ARG A 67 -16.40 3.54 11.00
CA ARG A 67 -17.45 4.42 11.54
C ARG A 67 -18.78 4.28 10.81
N SER A 68 -18.74 3.97 9.53
CA SER A 68 -19.94 3.91 8.67
C SER A 68 -20.43 2.50 8.38
N ALA A 69 -19.53 1.55 8.16
CA ALA A 69 -19.87 0.22 7.68
C ALA A 69 -18.93 -0.86 8.22
N PRO A 70 -18.82 -1.04 9.55
CA PRO A 70 -17.93 -2.06 10.12
C PRO A 70 -18.44 -3.48 9.81
N LEU A 71 -17.53 -4.39 9.48
CA LEU A 71 -17.87 -5.82 9.39
C LEU A 71 -18.28 -6.33 10.76
N ARG A 72 -19.48 -6.89 10.86
CA ARG A 72 -20.10 -7.35 12.11
C ARG A 72 -20.26 -8.86 12.16
N GLY A 73 -20.32 -9.40 13.38
CA GLY A 73 -20.61 -10.81 13.65
C GLY A 73 -19.36 -11.70 13.59
N LEU A 74 -18.16 -11.17 13.73
CA LEU A 74 -16.91 -11.93 13.66
C LEU A 74 -16.79 -13.02 14.74
N ARG A 75 -17.56 -12.95 15.83
CA ARG A 75 -17.66 -14.05 16.82
C ARG A 75 -18.22 -15.35 16.22
N GLN A 76 -18.94 -15.26 15.09
CA GLN A 76 -19.51 -16.42 14.38
C GLN A 76 -18.52 -17.02 13.37
N TRP A 77 -17.36 -16.38 13.14
CA TRP A 77 -16.32 -16.93 12.32
C TRP A 77 -15.44 -17.88 13.12
N HIS A 78 -15.28 -19.12 12.66
CA HIS A 78 -14.60 -20.17 13.43
C HIS A 78 -13.10 -20.29 13.14
N GLY A 79 -12.63 -19.73 12.02
CA GLY A 79 -11.23 -19.71 11.63
C GLY A 79 -10.49 -18.49 12.18
N PRO A 80 -9.16 -18.42 11.94
CA PRO A 80 -8.38 -17.23 12.27
C PRO A 80 -8.84 -16.00 11.49
N ARG A 81 -8.74 -14.82 12.11
CA ARG A 81 -9.19 -13.54 11.57
C ARG A 81 -8.01 -12.57 11.56
N LEU A 82 -7.54 -12.24 10.38
CA LEU A 82 -6.50 -11.27 10.16
C LEU A 82 -7.11 -9.95 9.69
N LEU A 83 -6.89 -8.87 10.44
CA LEU A 83 -7.21 -7.53 9.97
C LEU A 83 -6.00 -6.94 9.27
N ALA A 84 -6.08 -6.71 7.96
CA ALA A 84 -5.12 -5.90 7.24
C ALA A 84 -5.59 -4.44 7.28
N CYS A 85 -4.89 -3.65 8.06
CA CYS A 85 -5.17 -2.24 8.22
C CYS A 85 -4.58 -1.48 7.03
N GLY A 86 -5.43 -0.76 6.33
CA GLY A 86 -5.03 0.17 5.29
C GLY A 86 -4.44 1.44 5.89
N ASP A 87 -4.96 2.57 5.45
CA ASP A 87 -4.41 3.87 5.79
C ASP A 87 -4.87 4.37 7.18
N LEU A 88 -3.91 4.71 8.05
CA LEU A 88 -4.16 5.23 9.39
C LEU A 88 -4.24 6.76 9.47
N HIS A 89 -4.16 7.48 8.36
CA HIS A 89 -4.17 8.95 8.39
C HIS A 89 -5.54 9.57 8.13
N HIS A 90 -6.54 8.78 7.74
CA HIS A 90 -7.87 9.30 7.47
C HIS A 90 -8.75 9.38 8.73
N GLY A 91 -9.42 10.51 8.87
CA GLY A 91 -10.35 10.77 9.96
C GLY A 91 -9.68 11.18 11.29
N ASN A 92 -10.50 11.47 12.28
CA ASN A 92 -10.03 11.81 13.62
C ASN A 92 -9.78 10.54 14.43
N SER A 93 -8.61 10.46 15.07
CA SER A 93 -8.26 9.35 15.98
C SER A 93 -8.40 7.96 15.35
N PRO A 94 -7.72 7.66 14.22
CA PRO A 94 -7.88 6.39 13.52
C PRO A 94 -7.43 5.18 14.36
N ILE A 95 -6.40 5.33 15.20
CA ILE A 95 -5.90 4.24 16.06
C ILE A 95 -6.92 3.90 17.15
N GLU A 96 -7.52 4.91 17.79
CA GLU A 96 -8.59 4.72 18.78
C GLU A 96 -9.85 4.10 18.14
N THR A 97 -10.19 4.53 16.92
CA THR A 97 -11.30 3.93 16.17
C THR A 97 -11.05 2.45 15.88
N LEU A 98 -9.83 2.10 15.49
CA LEU A 98 -9.41 0.72 15.25
C LEU A 98 -9.45 -0.08 16.56
N ALA A 99 -8.93 0.46 17.67
CA ALA A 99 -8.94 -0.20 18.98
C ALA A 99 -10.36 -0.52 19.45
N ALA A 100 -11.27 0.45 19.38
CA ALA A 100 -12.67 0.26 19.76
C ALA A 100 -13.38 -0.80 18.88
N TYR A 101 -13.06 -0.85 17.60
CA TYR A 101 -13.58 -1.88 16.71
C TYR A 101 -13.07 -3.27 17.08
N LEU A 102 -11.79 -3.44 17.38
CA LEU A 102 -11.19 -4.72 17.75
C LEU A 102 -11.70 -5.25 19.10
N GLU A 103 -12.13 -4.38 20.01
CA GLU A 103 -12.80 -4.79 21.24
C GLU A 103 -14.21 -5.38 20.99
N ALA A 104 -14.93 -4.82 20.03
CA ALA A 104 -16.27 -5.27 19.67
C ALA A 104 -16.25 -6.50 18.75
N GLU A 105 -15.39 -6.51 17.76
CA GLU A 105 -15.28 -7.51 16.72
C GLU A 105 -13.87 -8.14 16.76
N PRO A 106 -13.73 -9.33 17.36
CA PRO A 106 -12.42 -9.90 17.66
C PRO A 106 -11.66 -10.32 16.39
N HIS A 107 -10.38 -9.94 16.34
CA HIS A 107 -9.39 -10.43 15.37
C HIS A 107 -8.24 -11.07 16.13
N ASP A 108 -7.51 -11.96 15.46
CA ASP A 108 -6.41 -12.71 16.08
C ASP A 108 -5.05 -12.05 15.80
N ALA A 109 -4.96 -11.21 14.77
CA ALA A 109 -3.80 -10.37 14.48
C ALA A 109 -4.20 -9.14 13.63
N VAL A 110 -3.36 -8.11 13.71
CA VAL A 110 -3.44 -6.89 12.86
C VAL A 110 -2.18 -6.76 12.03
N LEU A 111 -2.36 -6.51 10.76
CA LEU A 111 -1.31 -6.26 9.79
C LEU A 111 -1.35 -4.79 9.37
N LEU A 112 -0.31 -4.01 9.69
CA LEU A 112 -0.15 -2.64 9.19
C LEU A 112 0.53 -2.68 7.82
N THR A 113 -0.11 -2.11 6.81
CA THR A 113 0.36 -2.18 5.43
C THR A 113 1.03 -0.89 4.97
N PHE A 114 0.47 0.27 5.28
CA PHE A 114 0.92 1.56 4.75
C PHE A 114 1.59 2.48 5.76
N ASN A 115 1.46 2.22 7.05
CA ASN A 115 1.99 3.10 8.09
C ASN A 115 3.00 2.38 8.99
N PRO A 116 4.13 1.86 8.46
CA PRO A 116 5.11 1.15 9.27
C PRO A 116 5.75 2.03 10.34
N ALA A 117 5.85 3.35 10.12
CA ALA A 117 6.35 4.30 11.11
C ALA A 117 5.49 4.34 12.38
N LEU A 118 4.18 4.01 12.29
CA LEU A 118 3.26 4.03 13.43
C LEU A 118 3.19 2.70 14.18
N VAL A 119 3.91 1.67 13.77
CA VAL A 119 3.80 0.31 14.34
C VAL A 119 4.01 0.27 15.86
N VAL A 120 4.96 1.05 16.37
CA VAL A 120 5.26 1.10 17.81
C VAL A 120 4.10 1.73 18.61
N GLU A 121 3.49 2.77 18.08
CA GLU A 121 2.35 3.43 18.68
C GLU A 121 1.11 2.53 18.67
N VAL A 122 0.84 1.90 17.53
CA VAL A 122 -0.28 0.96 17.39
C VAL A 122 -0.13 -0.24 18.33
N ARG A 123 1.07 -0.82 18.45
CA ARG A 123 1.37 -1.91 19.40
C ARG A 123 1.08 -1.54 20.84
N LYS A 124 1.27 -0.29 21.24
CA LYS A 124 0.96 0.19 22.60
C LYS A 124 -0.56 0.30 22.86
N ARG A 125 -1.36 0.51 21.84
CA ARG A 125 -2.80 0.74 21.93
C ARG A 125 -3.64 -0.52 21.76
N LEU A 126 -3.19 -1.46 20.94
CA LEU A 126 -3.94 -2.68 20.61
C LEU A 126 -3.53 -3.83 21.53
N ARG A 127 -4.52 -4.64 21.91
CA ARG A 127 -4.32 -5.86 22.74
C ARG A 127 -4.04 -7.10 21.91
N VAL A 128 -4.11 -7.01 20.59
CA VAL A 128 -3.85 -8.09 19.65
C VAL A 128 -2.45 -7.95 19.05
N PRO A 129 -1.81 -9.04 18.61
CA PRO A 129 -0.54 -8.97 17.91
C PRO A 129 -0.61 -8.05 16.71
N VAL A 130 0.35 -7.12 16.59
CA VAL A 130 0.47 -6.18 15.47
C VAL A 130 1.76 -6.45 14.72
N ARG A 131 1.66 -6.69 13.42
CA ARG A 131 2.79 -6.84 12.50
C ARG A 131 2.79 -5.69 11.50
N SER A 132 3.97 -5.23 11.13
CA SER A 132 4.13 -4.34 9.98
C SER A 132 4.62 -5.18 8.81
N LEU A 133 3.84 -5.20 7.74
CA LEU A 133 4.27 -5.72 6.45
C LEU A 133 3.95 -4.66 5.41
N PRO A 134 4.94 -4.21 4.64
CA PRO A 134 4.69 -3.34 3.50
C PRO A 134 3.70 -4.03 2.55
N PRO A 135 3.01 -3.30 1.66
CA PRO A 135 2.01 -3.88 0.77
C PRO A 135 2.61 -4.77 -0.34
N THR A 136 3.47 -5.70 0.06
CA THR A 136 4.22 -6.62 -0.80
C THR A 136 3.39 -7.83 -1.25
N PHE A 137 2.16 -7.95 -0.76
CA PHE A 137 1.19 -8.96 -1.22
C PHE A 137 0.29 -8.45 -2.37
N PHE A 138 0.45 -7.21 -2.80
CA PHE A 138 -0.15 -6.69 -4.03
C PHE A 138 0.73 -7.04 -5.24
N ARG A 139 0.09 -7.36 -6.35
CA ARG A 139 0.76 -7.52 -7.65
C ARG A 139 0.69 -6.21 -8.41
N TYR A 140 1.77 -5.48 -8.41
CA TYR A 140 1.87 -4.24 -9.19
C TYR A 140 2.19 -4.54 -10.65
N PRO A 141 1.58 -3.82 -11.60
CA PRO A 141 1.92 -3.96 -13.01
C PRO A 141 3.41 -3.65 -13.24
N SER A 142 4.07 -4.50 -14.00
CA SER A 142 5.39 -4.20 -14.56
C SER A 142 5.23 -3.49 -15.90
N ALA A 143 6.25 -2.76 -16.31
CA ALA A 143 6.31 -2.13 -17.62
C ALA A 143 7.49 -2.65 -18.42
N VAL A 144 7.41 -2.53 -19.75
CA VAL A 144 8.56 -2.81 -20.62
C VAL A 144 9.56 -1.66 -20.46
N PRO A 145 10.82 -1.93 -20.09
CA PRO A 145 11.84 -0.90 -19.97
C PRO A 145 12.04 -0.17 -21.29
N VAL A 146 12.17 1.16 -21.21
CA VAL A 146 12.52 2.00 -22.36
C VAL A 146 14.03 2.19 -22.39
N GLU A 147 14.66 1.95 -23.54
CA GLU A 147 16.13 2.03 -23.70
C GLU A 147 16.69 3.42 -23.31
N ARG A 148 15.96 4.47 -23.65
CA ARG A 148 16.34 5.86 -23.33
C ARG A 148 15.17 6.61 -22.69
N PRO A 149 14.94 6.44 -21.39
CA PRO A 149 13.89 7.16 -20.69
C PRO A 149 14.17 8.67 -20.67
N LEU A 150 13.13 9.46 -20.66
CA LEU A 150 13.18 10.92 -20.61
C LEU A 150 13.87 11.38 -19.32
N LEU A 151 14.86 12.28 -19.44
CA LEU A 151 15.45 12.96 -18.27
C LEU A 151 14.49 14.04 -17.77
N GLN A 152 13.42 13.58 -17.18
CA GLN A 152 12.34 14.38 -16.63
C GLN A 152 11.84 13.75 -15.34
N LEU A 153 11.64 14.55 -14.30
CA LEU A 153 11.02 14.11 -13.05
C LEU A 153 9.51 13.96 -13.27
N LEU A 154 8.99 12.78 -13.11
CA LEU A 154 7.56 12.49 -13.26
C LEU A 154 6.87 12.37 -11.91
N HIS A 155 5.75 13.05 -11.70
CA HIS A 155 4.81 12.74 -10.63
C HIS A 155 3.49 12.26 -11.21
N VAL A 156 3.06 11.06 -10.82
CA VAL A 156 1.73 10.50 -11.17
C VAL A 156 0.85 10.51 -9.93
N GLY A 157 -0.36 11.07 -10.01
CA GLY A 157 -1.34 10.99 -8.94
C GLY A 157 -2.27 12.17 -8.83
N SER A 158 -3.32 12.02 -8.03
CA SER A 158 -4.32 13.05 -7.82
C SER A 158 -3.78 14.23 -7.03
N LEU A 159 -4.17 15.44 -7.45
CA LEU A 159 -4.01 16.70 -6.72
C LEU A 159 -5.33 17.17 -6.10
N GLY A 160 -6.24 16.26 -5.81
CA GLY A 160 -7.55 16.55 -5.26
C GLY A 160 -7.52 17.33 -3.93
N PRO A 161 -8.69 17.78 -3.43
CA PRO A 161 -8.77 18.67 -2.26
C PRO A 161 -8.19 18.04 -0.98
N HIS A 162 -8.14 16.73 -0.92
CA HIS A 162 -7.60 15.99 0.23
C HIS A 162 -6.07 15.84 0.24
N HIS A 163 -5.38 16.43 -0.76
CA HIS A 163 -3.93 16.33 -0.90
C HIS A 163 -3.23 17.70 -0.98
N PRO A 164 -3.39 18.60 0.00
CA PRO A 164 -2.86 19.97 -0.06
C PRO A 164 -1.34 19.99 -0.20
N ARG A 165 -0.62 19.23 0.61
CA ARG A 165 0.86 19.16 0.57
C ARG A 165 1.37 18.74 -0.81
N ARG A 166 0.73 17.77 -1.45
CA ARG A 166 1.10 17.33 -2.81
C ARG A 166 0.86 18.43 -3.84
N ARG A 167 -0.29 19.13 -3.75
CA ARG A 167 -0.61 20.26 -4.62
C ARG A 167 0.43 21.39 -4.49
N GLU A 168 0.77 21.76 -3.27
CA GLU A 168 1.74 22.81 -2.97
C GLU A 168 3.12 22.48 -3.55
N LEU A 169 3.57 21.23 -3.36
CA LEU A 169 4.85 20.78 -3.91
C LEU A 169 4.86 20.80 -5.44
N VAL A 170 3.83 20.26 -6.08
CA VAL A 170 3.71 20.24 -7.54
C VAL A 170 3.62 21.65 -8.11
N ALA A 171 2.84 22.54 -7.49
CA ALA A 171 2.75 23.95 -7.89
C ALA A 171 4.10 24.67 -7.70
N GLY A 172 4.81 24.39 -6.61
CA GLY A 172 6.14 24.94 -6.36
C GLY A 172 7.14 24.55 -7.43
N LEU A 173 7.21 23.27 -7.80
CA LEU A 173 8.08 22.77 -8.87
C LEU A 173 7.76 23.41 -10.22
N GLN A 174 6.47 23.54 -10.56
CA GLN A 174 6.04 24.18 -11.81
C GLN A 174 6.35 25.66 -11.85
N THR A 175 6.13 26.38 -10.74
CA THR A 175 6.35 27.82 -10.65
C THR A 175 7.84 28.17 -10.72
N ARG A 176 8.69 27.41 -10.04
CA ARG A 176 10.14 27.62 -10.06
C ARG A 176 10.77 27.28 -11.42
N GLY A 177 10.24 26.28 -12.13
CA GLY A 177 10.68 25.89 -13.47
C GLY A 177 12.16 25.49 -13.57
N ARG A 178 12.82 25.13 -12.44
CA ARG A 178 14.24 24.73 -12.41
C ARG A 178 14.50 23.33 -12.92
N LEU A 179 13.47 22.47 -12.89
CA LEU A 179 13.55 21.08 -13.29
C LEU A 179 12.70 20.80 -14.52
N PRO A 180 13.12 19.89 -15.41
CA PRO A 180 12.21 19.26 -16.36
C PRO A 180 11.24 18.37 -15.58
N PHE A 181 10.07 18.92 -15.24
CA PHE A 181 9.07 18.28 -14.39
C PHE A 181 7.76 18.08 -15.12
N ARG A 182 7.13 16.93 -14.88
CA ARG A 182 5.80 16.60 -15.41
C ARG A 182 4.91 16.02 -14.31
N HIS A 183 3.68 16.49 -14.23
CA HIS A 183 2.62 15.91 -13.43
C HIS A 183 1.52 15.33 -14.32
N VAL A 184 1.01 14.13 -13.97
CA VAL A 184 -0.05 13.42 -14.69
C VAL A 184 -0.97 12.72 -13.69
N SER A 185 -2.25 12.62 -14.02
CA SER A 185 -3.20 11.70 -13.39
C SER A 185 -3.51 10.57 -14.36
N THR A 186 -3.61 9.36 -13.86
CA THR A 186 -3.90 8.15 -14.65
C THR A 186 -5.21 7.51 -14.24
N SER A 187 -5.79 6.74 -15.12
CA SER A 187 -7.05 6.03 -14.90
C SER A 187 -6.84 4.58 -14.41
N SER A 188 -5.65 4.03 -14.58
CA SER A 188 -5.32 2.66 -14.18
C SER A 188 -3.86 2.52 -13.70
N PRO A 189 -3.57 1.47 -12.91
CA PRO A 189 -2.20 1.14 -12.51
C PRO A 189 -1.30 0.78 -13.70
N GLU A 190 -1.84 0.19 -14.76
CA GLU A 190 -1.10 -0.18 -15.98
C GLU A 190 -0.65 1.06 -16.74
N GLU A 191 -1.54 2.06 -16.86
CA GLU A 191 -1.20 3.36 -17.46
C GLU A 191 -0.10 4.06 -16.65
N ALA A 192 -0.18 4.01 -15.33
CA ALA A 192 0.85 4.57 -14.45
C ALA A 192 2.20 3.85 -14.66
N ALA A 193 2.22 2.52 -14.69
CA ALA A 193 3.43 1.73 -14.90
C ALA A 193 4.10 2.06 -16.24
N ALA A 194 3.30 2.18 -17.32
CA ALA A 194 3.80 2.56 -18.62
C ALA A 194 4.43 3.97 -18.65
N LEU A 195 3.82 4.91 -17.92
CA LEU A 195 4.37 6.27 -17.78
C LEU A 195 5.65 6.28 -16.95
N TYR A 196 5.72 5.52 -15.85
CA TYR A 196 6.94 5.42 -15.05
C TYR A 196 8.11 4.96 -15.92
N ALA A 197 7.96 3.88 -16.67
CA ALA A 197 9.03 3.33 -17.51
C ALA A 197 9.53 4.28 -18.61
N GLN A 198 8.75 5.29 -19.01
CA GLN A 198 9.16 6.31 -19.98
C GLN A 198 10.05 7.40 -19.38
N HIS A 199 10.21 7.46 -18.06
CA HIS A 199 10.92 8.53 -17.35
C HIS A 199 12.10 7.97 -16.56
N ALA A 200 13.19 8.73 -16.49
CA ALA A 200 14.40 8.31 -15.78
C ALA A 200 14.25 8.39 -14.25
N LEU A 201 13.30 9.17 -13.74
CA LEU A 201 13.12 9.40 -12.31
C LEU A 201 11.65 9.72 -11.98
N VAL A 202 11.13 9.13 -10.91
CA VAL A 202 9.75 9.35 -10.44
C VAL A 202 9.75 10.02 -9.08
N LEU A 203 8.92 11.05 -8.91
CA LEU A 203 8.65 11.70 -7.63
C LEU A 203 7.49 10.99 -6.93
N ASN A 204 7.76 10.41 -5.79
CA ASN A 204 6.76 9.91 -4.86
C ASN A 204 6.53 10.89 -3.72
N VAL A 205 5.29 11.33 -3.53
CA VAL A 205 4.91 12.23 -2.43
C VAL A 205 3.98 11.48 -1.49
N PRO A 206 4.52 10.83 -0.44
CA PRO A 206 3.76 10.21 0.62
C PRO A 206 2.87 11.23 1.34
N LEU A 207 1.75 10.77 1.86
CA LEU A 207 0.86 11.57 2.68
C LEU A 207 0.92 11.08 4.13
N ASN A 208 1.02 12.00 5.09
CA ASN A 208 0.81 11.72 6.51
C ASN A 208 1.52 10.45 7.05
N HIS A 209 2.80 10.30 6.74
CA HIS A 209 3.63 9.16 7.19
C HIS A 209 3.20 7.81 6.60
N ASP A 210 2.63 7.78 5.40
CA ASP A 210 2.33 6.54 4.69
C ASP A 210 3.48 6.08 3.79
N LEU A 211 3.70 4.78 3.74
CA LEU A 211 4.50 4.12 2.71
C LEU A 211 3.52 3.63 1.62
N ASN A 212 3.14 4.54 0.73
CA ASN A 212 2.02 4.36 -0.18
C ASN A 212 2.26 3.33 -1.30
N HIS A 213 1.21 2.96 -2.02
CA HIS A 213 1.29 2.04 -3.17
C HIS A 213 2.33 2.49 -4.21
N ARG A 214 2.44 3.81 -4.47
CA ARG A 214 3.37 4.34 -5.49
C ARG A 214 4.81 3.96 -5.23
N PHE A 215 5.23 3.85 -3.98
CA PHE A 215 6.57 3.40 -3.64
C PHE A 215 6.88 2.03 -4.31
N PHE A 216 5.92 1.13 -4.29
CA PHE A 216 6.04 -0.23 -4.85
C PHE A 216 5.68 -0.30 -6.33
N GLU A 217 4.78 0.54 -6.82
CA GLU A 217 4.43 0.66 -8.24
C GLU A 217 5.63 1.09 -9.06
N VAL A 218 6.38 2.09 -8.59
CA VAL A 218 7.58 2.60 -9.26
C VAL A 218 8.68 1.54 -9.28
N MET A 219 8.89 0.83 -8.16
CA MET A 219 9.80 -0.32 -8.10
C MET A 219 9.41 -1.41 -9.10
N ALA A 220 8.12 -1.75 -9.20
CA ALA A 220 7.62 -2.76 -10.14
C ALA A 220 7.80 -2.34 -11.60
N ALA A 221 7.77 -1.05 -11.88
CA ALA A 221 8.07 -0.49 -13.20
C ALA A 221 9.59 -0.44 -13.51
N GLY A 222 10.46 -0.77 -12.54
CA GLY A 222 11.91 -0.79 -12.72
C GLY A 222 12.55 0.59 -12.79
N VAL A 223 11.98 1.61 -12.14
CA VAL A 223 12.41 3.00 -12.23
C VAL A 223 12.90 3.52 -10.88
N PRO A 224 14.02 4.25 -10.80
CA PRO A 224 14.45 4.95 -9.61
C PRO A 224 13.42 6.01 -9.17
N GLN A 225 13.35 6.26 -7.86
CA GLN A 225 12.41 7.25 -7.32
C GLN A 225 13.03 8.19 -6.29
N VAL A 226 12.53 9.42 -6.27
CA VAL A 226 12.73 10.35 -5.16
C VAL A 226 11.48 10.35 -4.30
N VAL A 227 11.63 10.08 -3.03
CA VAL A 227 10.56 10.13 -2.04
C VAL A 227 10.64 11.45 -1.30
N PHE A 228 9.57 12.25 -1.39
CA PHE A 228 9.48 13.53 -0.70
C PHE A 228 9.02 13.34 0.75
N GLY A 229 9.97 13.13 1.64
CA GLY A 229 9.74 12.84 3.05
C GLY A 229 11.00 12.43 3.78
N ASP A 230 10.82 11.94 5.00
CA ASP A 230 11.88 11.43 5.85
C ASP A 230 12.02 9.89 5.68
N PRO A 231 13.24 9.33 5.62
CA PRO A 231 13.47 7.88 5.60
C PRO A 231 12.81 7.10 6.73
N GLY A 232 12.50 7.75 7.86
CA GLY A 232 11.77 7.15 8.98
C GLY A 232 10.36 6.64 8.61
N LEU A 233 9.81 7.05 7.46
CA LEU A 233 8.54 6.53 6.92
C LEU A 233 8.52 5.01 6.78
N VAL A 234 9.68 4.38 6.53
CA VAL A 234 9.76 2.91 6.40
C VAL A 234 9.69 2.17 7.73
N GLY A 235 9.73 2.88 8.87
CA GLY A 235 9.64 2.29 10.21
C GLY A 235 10.70 1.20 10.43
N GLU A 236 10.25 -0.02 10.76
CA GLU A 236 11.15 -1.17 10.99
C GLU A 236 11.74 -1.78 9.71
N HIS A 237 11.29 -1.35 8.51
CA HIS A 237 11.73 -1.86 7.20
C HIS A 237 12.91 -1.06 6.63
N ARG A 238 13.97 -0.86 7.41
CA ARG A 238 15.13 -0.01 7.05
C ARG A 238 15.75 -0.30 5.69
N ALA A 239 15.78 -1.57 5.30
CA ALA A 239 16.28 -1.98 3.99
C ALA A 239 15.56 -1.29 2.81
N LEU A 240 14.33 -0.80 2.99
CA LEU A 240 13.61 -0.03 1.96
C LEU A 240 14.15 1.41 1.84
N ALA A 241 14.63 2.01 2.95
CA ALA A 241 15.23 3.34 2.91
C ALA A 241 16.66 3.33 2.35
N GLU A 242 17.36 2.22 2.52
CA GLU A 242 18.77 2.03 2.15
C GLU A 242 18.95 1.53 0.71
N ARG A 243 17.86 1.43 -0.06
CA ARG A 243 17.90 0.97 -1.45
C ARG A 243 18.63 1.97 -2.34
N PRO A 244 19.50 1.52 -3.27
CA PRO A 244 20.27 2.41 -4.16
C PRO A 244 19.40 3.11 -5.21
N ASP A 245 18.17 2.65 -5.43
CA ASP A 245 17.20 3.20 -6.36
C ASP A 245 16.16 4.14 -5.69
N VAL A 246 16.31 4.40 -4.38
CA VAL A 246 15.42 5.26 -3.60
C VAL A 246 16.22 6.43 -3.02
N PHE A 247 15.85 7.62 -3.43
CA PHE A 247 16.43 8.88 -2.96
C PHE A 247 15.42 9.60 -2.06
N TRP A 248 15.91 10.41 -1.12
CA TRP A 248 15.06 11.13 -0.17
C TRP A 248 15.32 12.62 -0.24
N ALA A 249 14.25 13.40 -0.15
CA ALA A 249 14.32 14.85 -0.03
C ALA A 249 13.21 15.35 0.88
N SER A 250 13.52 16.25 1.82
CA SER A 250 12.61 16.74 2.84
C SER A 250 12.10 18.15 2.57
N SER A 251 12.77 18.89 1.69
CA SER A 251 12.41 20.23 1.24
C SER A 251 12.40 20.35 -0.28
N LEU A 252 11.76 21.40 -0.80
CA LEU A 252 11.71 21.67 -2.23
C LEU A 252 13.12 21.99 -2.78
N GLU A 253 13.92 22.71 -2.01
CA GLU A 253 15.31 23.05 -2.34
C GLU A 253 16.15 21.79 -2.46
N GLU A 254 16.13 20.94 -1.45
CA GLU A 254 16.83 19.65 -1.43
C GLU A 254 16.41 18.76 -2.59
N LEU A 255 15.09 18.69 -2.89
CA LEU A 255 14.57 17.95 -4.03
C LEU A 255 15.13 18.46 -5.35
N GLU A 256 15.14 19.78 -5.56
CA GLU A 256 15.67 20.38 -6.79
C GLU A 256 17.17 20.12 -6.96
N GLU A 257 17.96 20.31 -5.91
CA GLU A 257 19.41 20.07 -5.93
C GLU A 257 19.73 18.60 -6.20
N LEU A 258 19.05 17.69 -5.51
CA LEU A 258 19.20 16.25 -5.71
C LEU A 258 18.88 15.85 -7.15
N VAL A 259 17.74 16.27 -7.69
CA VAL A 259 17.31 15.90 -9.05
C VAL A 259 18.25 16.50 -10.11
N LEU A 260 18.70 17.74 -9.93
CA LEU A 260 19.69 18.34 -10.85
C LEU A 260 21.01 17.58 -10.84
N GLY A 261 21.48 17.15 -9.67
CA GLY A 261 22.67 16.30 -9.53
C GLY A 261 22.50 14.95 -10.25
N LEU A 262 21.36 14.28 -10.06
CA LEU A 262 21.07 13.02 -10.74
C LEU A 262 20.98 13.17 -12.26
N PHE A 263 20.41 14.27 -12.75
CA PHE A 263 20.29 14.52 -14.19
C PHE A 263 21.60 15.01 -14.83
N ALA A 264 22.57 15.48 -14.05
CA ALA A 264 23.91 15.78 -14.53
C ALA A 264 24.71 14.51 -14.89
N GLU A 265 24.33 13.35 -14.34
CA GLU A 265 24.95 12.05 -14.58
C GLU A 265 23.95 11.04 -15.19
N PRO A 266 23.46 11.30 -16.40
CA PRO A 266 22.34 10.55 -16.97
C PRO A 266 22.65 9.06 -17.21
N ASP A 267 23.89 8.71 -17.54
CA ASP A 267 24.27 7.33 -17.78
C ASP A 267 24.36 6.54 -16.49
N TRP A 268 24.83 7.18 -15.40
CA TRP A 268 24.80 6.57 -14.08
C TRP A 268 23.37 6.36 -13.61
N LEU A 269 22.48 7.34 -13.76
CA LEU A 269 21.08 7.24 -13.36
C LEU A 269 20.36 6.09 -14.12
N ARG A 270 20.63 5.94 -15.42
CA ARG A 270 20.08 4.84 -16.23
C ARG A 270 20.66 3.47 -15.86
N ALA A 271 21.87 3.43 -15.33
CA ALA A 271 22.53 2.19 -14.91
C ALA A 271 22.07 1.69 -13.54
N ILE A 272 21.28 2.48 -12.80
CA ILE A 272 20.75 2.06 -11.50
C ILE A 272 19.87 0.82 -11.68
N SER A 273 20.26 -0.27 -11.03
CA SER A 273 19.43 -1.47 -10.96
C SER A 273 18.29 -1.26 -9.97
N VAL A 274 17.07 -1.47 -10.41
CA VAL A 274 15.88 -1.39 -9.56
C VAL A 274 15.34 -2.81 -9.36
N PRO A 275 15.66 -3.48 -8.26
CA PRO A 275 15.09 -4.79 -7.96
C PRO A 275 13.57 -4.67 -7.78
N PRO A 276 12.78 -5.64 -8.28
CA PRO A 276 11.33 -5.59 -8.12
C PRO A 276 10.94 -5.55 -6.63
N PRO A 277 9.74 -5.06 -6.30
CA PRO A 277 9.26 -5.09 -4.93
C PRO A 277 9.17 -6.54 -4.45
N PRO A 278 9.49 -6.81 -3.17
CA PRO A 278 9.29 -8.14 -2.62
C PRO A 278 7.80 -8.50 -2.73
N TYR A 279 7.53 -9.70 -3.22
CA TYR A 279 6.18 -10.23 -3.34
C TYR A 279 6.00 -11.40 -2.38
N TRP A 280 4.93 -11.35 -1.60
CA TRP A 280 4.57 -12.41 -0.68
C TRP A 280 3.40 -13.20 -1.23
N GLU A 281 3.55 -14.50 -1.32
CA GLU A 281 2.41 -15.37 -1.53
C GLU A 281 1.51 -15.39 -0.29
N LEU A 282 0.22 -15.62 -0.50
CA LEU A 282 -0.77 -15.64 0.58
C LEU A 282 -0.33 -16.51 1.77
N LYS A 283 0.27 -17.68 1.51
CA LYS A 283 0.77 -18.59 2.55
C LYS A 283 1.84 -17.96 3.44
N ASP A 284 2.74 -17.16 2.86
CA ASP A 284 3.86 -16.55 3.57
C ASP A 284 3.39 -15.31 4.34
N LEU A 285 2.45 -14.55 3.76
CA LEU A 285 1.74 -13.48 4.45
C LEU A 285 1.05 -14.00 5.72
N LEU A 286 0.29 -15.09 5.61
CA LEU A 286 -0.43 -15.66 6.74
C LEU A 286 0.53 -16.21 7.80
N LYS A 287 1.63 -16.87 7.40
CA LYS A 287 2.67 -17.30 8.34
C LYS A 287 3.27 -16.13 9.10
N ALA A 288 3.64 -15.04 8.40
CA ALA A 288 4.21 -13.87 9.03
C ALA A 288 3.22 -13.15 9.96
N ALA A 289 1.95 -13.05 9.56
CA ALA A 289 0.91 -12.41 10.35
C ALA A 289 0.62 -13.12 11.68
N PHE A 290 0.67 -14.46 11.69
CA PHE A 290 0.39 -15.30 12.86
C PHE A 290 1.66 -15.89 13.52
N ALA A 291 2.84 -15.42 13.15
CA ALA A 291 4.08 -15.81 13.83
C ALA A 291 4.02 -15.43 15.31
N PRO A 292 4.60 -16.24 16.23
CA PRO A 292 4.62 -15.95 17.66
C PRO A 292 5.41 -14.68 18.00
#